data_9f9f89e91c38b27530da83d7fca17421
#
_entry.id   9f9f89e91c38b27530da83d7fca17421
#
_cell.length_a   1.000
_cell.length_b   1.000
_cell.length_c   1.000
_cell.angle_alpha   90.00
_cell.angle_beta   90.00
_cell.angle_gamma   90.00
#
_symmetry.space_group_name_H-M   'P 1'
#
loop_
_entity.id
_entity.type
_entity.pdbx_description
1 polymer ?
#
loop_
_entity_poly.entity_id
_entity_poly.type
_entity_poly.pdbx_seq_one_letter_code
_entity_poly.pdbx_strand_id
1 'polypeptide(L)'
;MYKLIHSIAERSHATAVKRGQDVSTFGCIAALRTEQQEYWQAVDKGAEVADIRVLSAEANKLPDAEFTALYEAKIHNTASDELADILITAATWLHTAETGGGEDFDPDRSIDVMLLSGAVQFVCNRITGNADVERVQLVTNMKLRFNELREG
;
A
#
# COMPACT_ATOMS: atom_id res chain seq x y z
N MET A 1 -8.60 -9.05 -0.99
CA MET A 1 -7.42 -8.27 -1.44
C MET A 1 -7.57 -7.65 -2.83
N TYR A 2 -7.89 -8.43 -3.87
CA TYR A 2 -8.08 -7.87 -5.22
C TYR A 2 -9.14 -6.77 -5.27
N LYS A 3 -10.25 -6.95 -4.57
CA LYS A 3 -11.33 -5.96 -4.50
C LYS A 3 -10.87 -4.64 -3.90
N LEU A 4 -10.05 -4.69 -2.86
CA LEU A 4 -9.42 -3.51 -2.27
C LEU A 4 -8.47 -2.84 -3.26
N ILE A 5 -7.60 -3.60 -3.91
CA ILE A 5 -6.64 -3.08 -4.90
C ILE A 5 -7.37 -2.36 -6.04
N HIS A 6 -8.42 -2.97 -6.60
CA HIS A 6 -9.23 -2.32 -7.64
C HIS A 6 -9.88 -1.02 -7.17
N SER A 7 -10.39 -0.99 -5.93
CA SER A 7 -11.08 0.18 -5.38
C SER A 7 -10.15 1.38 -5.16
N ILE A 8 -8.86 1.14 -4.95
CA ILE A 8 -7.87 2.20 -4.65
C ILE A 8 -6.94 2.51 -5.82
N ALA A 9 -7.04 1.80 -6.95
CA ALA A 9 -6.07 1.86 -8.05
C ALA A 9 -5.89 3.28 -8.62
N GLU A 10 -6.97 3.94 -8.99
CA GLU A 10 -6.93 5.29 -9.55
C GLU A 10 -6.35 6.30 -8.55
N ARG A 11 -6.81 6.26 -7.31
CA ARG A 11 -6.36 7.15 -6.24
C ARG A 11 -4.89 6.95 -5.89
N SER A 12 -4.44 5.71 -5.82
CA SER A 12 -3.05 5.35 -5.58
C SER A 12 -2.13 5.87 -6.68
N HIS A 13 -2.53 5.66 -7.93
CA HIS A 13 -1.77 6.13 -9.10
C HIS A 13 -1.67 7.65 -9.13
N ALA A 14 -2.78 8.36 -8.93
CA ALA A 14 -2.80 9.83 -8.92
C ALA A 14 -1.87 10.39 -7.82
N THR A 15 -1.88 9.78 -6.65
CA THR A 15 -1.00 10.15 -5.53
C THR A 15 0.47 9.90 -5.85
N ALA A 16 0.78 8.75 -6.45
CA ALA A 16 2.14 8.40 -6.86
C ALA A 16 2.70 9.40 -7.89
N VAL A 17 1.90 9.74 -8.90
CA VAL A 17 2.26 10.75 -9.90
C VAL A 17 2.50 12.12 -9.27
N LYS A 18 1.59 12.56 -8.40
CA LYS A 18 1.74 13.83 -7.67
C LYS A 18 3.04 13.89 -6.85
N ARG A 19 3.46 12.77 -6.30
CA ARG A 19 4.69 12.65 -5.51
C ARG A 19 5.95 12.42 -6.37
N GLY A 20 5.84 12.43 -7.69
CA GLY A 20 6.96 12.23 -8.60
C GLY A 20 7.51 10.80 -8.63
N GLN A 21 6.72 9.82 -8.22
CA GLN A 21 7.11 8.41 -8.23
C GLN A 21 7.02 7.83 -9.65
N ASP A 22 7.90 6.89 -9.96
CA ASP A 22 7.85 6.15 -11.22
C ASP A 22 6.73 5.11 -11.17
N VAL A 23 5.66 5.35 -11.93
CA VAL A 23 4.47 4.49 -12.01
C VAL A 23 4.54 3.46 -13.15
N SER A 24 5.67 3.38 -13.87
CA SER A 24 5.91 2.35 -14.87
C SER A 24 5.98 0.95 -14.22
N THR A 25 5.89 -0.09 -15.05
CA THR A 25 6.06 -1.48 -14.58
C THR A 25 7.40 -1.66 -13.85
N PHE A 26 8.49 -1.15 -14.39
CA PHE A 26 9.80 -1.24 -13.74
C PHE A 26 9.87 -0.46 -12.43
N GLY A 27 9.29 0.74 -12.39
CA GLY A 27 9.20 1.55 -11.18
C GLY A 27 8.42 0.83 -10.08
N CYS A 28 7.29 0.21 -10.42
CA CYS A 28 6.47 -0.55 -9.47
C CYS A 28 7.19 -1.83 -9.00
N ILE A 29 7.92 -2.53 -9.87
CA ILE A 29 8.73 -3.69 -9.44
C ILE A 29 9.81 -3.27 -8.44
N ALA A 30 10.52 -2.19 -8.71
CA ALA A 30 11.54 -1.67 -7.81
C ALA A 30 10.93 -1.27 -6.45
N ALA A 31 9.80 -0.58 -6.47
CA ALA A 31 9.07 -0.21 -5.26
C ALA A 31 8.63 -1.44 -4.45
N LEU A 32 8.05 -2.47 -5.10
CA LEU A 32 7.64 -3.70 -4.41
C LEU A 32 8.80 -4.40 -3.69
N ARG A 33 9.98 -4.42 -4.30
CA ARG A 33 11.16 -5.00 -3.65
C ARG A 33 11.56 -4.23 -2.41
N THR A 34 11.54 -2.91 -2.48
CA THR A 34 11.83 -2.03 -1.34
C THR A 34 10.82 -2.24 -0.22
N GLU A 35 9.52 -2.22 -0.54
CA GLU A 35 8.44 -2.42 0.44
C GLU A 35 8.52 -3.80 1.13
N GLN A 36 8.89 -4.84 0.38
CA GLN A 36 9.09 -6.18 0.97
C GLN A 36 10.26 -6.22 1.95
N GLN A 37 11.35 -5.52 1.64
CA GLN A 37 12.49 -5.40 2.56
C GLN A 37 12.11 -4.63 3.82
N GLU A 38 11.40 -3.53 3.68
CA GLU A 38 10.91 -2.70 4.80
C GLU A 38 9.94 -3.49 5.69
N TYR A 39 9.08 -4.32 5.10
CA TYR A 39 8.24 -5.24 5.86
C TYR A 39 9.05 -6.16 6.77
N TRP A 40 10.09 -6.82 6.23
CA TRP A 40 10.91 -7.71 7.04
C TRP A 40 11.71 -6.97 8.11
N GLN A 41 12.16 -5.75 7.82
CA GLN A 41 12.79 -4.89 8.82
C GLN A 41 11.84 -4.53 9.96
N ALA A 42 10.58 -4.21 9.64
CA ALA A 42 9.55 -3.94 10.64
C ALA A 42 9.26 -5.18 11.50
N VAL A 43 9.16 -6.35 10.90
CA VAL A 43 8.98 -7.63 11.62
C VAL A 43 10.16 -7.91 12.55
N ASP A 44 11.39 -7.73 12.09
CA ASP A 44 12.59 -7.96 12.89
C ASP A 44 12.67 -7.01 14.09
N LYS A 45 12.15 -5.80 13.98
CA LYS A 45 12.05 -4.82 15.08
C LYS A 45 10.87 -5.09 16.02
N GLY A 46 9.99 -6.03 15.68
CA GLY A 46 8.73 -6.26 16.39
C GLY A 46 7.76 -5.09 16.29
N ALA A 47 7.88 -4.27 15.21
CA ALA A 47 7.06 -3.09 15.03
C ALA A 47 5.70 -3.46 14.42
N GLU A 48 4.64 -3.36 15.22
CA GLU A 48 3.28 -3.59 14.78
C GLU A 48 2.32 -2.58 15.43
N VAL A 49 1.24 -2.27 14.71
CA VAL A 49 0.22 -1.36 15.19
C VAL A 49 -0.67 -2.04 16.23
N ALA A 50 -0.92 -1.34 17.34
CA ALA A 50 -1.82 -1.82 18.41
C ALA A 50 -3.21 -1.22 18.27
N ASP A 51 -4.24 -1.99 18.68
CA ASP A 51 -5.64 -1.55 18.78
C ASP A 51 -6.15 -0.80 17.54
N ILE A 52 -5.96 -1.36 16.38
CA ILE A 52 -6.18 -0.69 15.10
C ILE A 52 -7.61 -0.14 14.92
N ARG A 53 -8.63 -0.83 15.45
CA ARG A 53 -10.02 -0.35 15.36
C ARG A 53 -10.21 0.96 16.09
N VAL A 54 -9.70 1.05 17.31
CA VAL A 54 -9.78 2.27 18.14
C VAL A 54 -8.96 3.37 17.49
N LEU A 55 -7.74 3.05 17.09
CA LEU A 55 -6.82 4.00 16.46
C LEU A 55 -7.39 4.56 15.14
N SER A 56 -7.96 3.70 14.30
CA SER A 56 -8.59 4.11 13.04
C SER A 56 -9.80 5.02 13.26
N ALA A 57 -10.67 4.67 14.22
CA ALA A 57 -11.83 5.48 14.55
C ALA A 57 -11.43 6.87 15.08
N GLU A 58 -10.38 6.94 15.89
CA GLU A 58 -9.81 8.19 16.39
C GLU A 58 -9.17 9.01 15.24
N ALA A 59 -8.31 8.37 14.45
CA ALA A 59 -7.58 9.01 13.36
C ALA A 59 -8.50 9.63 12.31
N ASN A 60 -9.59 8.94 11.96
CA ASN A 60 -10.53 9.40 10.93
C ASN A 60 -11.29 10.68 11.31
N LYS A 61 -11.31 11.04 12.59
CA LYS A 61 -11.97 12.27 13.10
C LYS A 61 -10.99 13.45 13.15
N LEU A 62 -9.71 13.22 13.00
CA LEU A 62 -8.68 14.26 13.15
C LEU A 62 -8.55 15.12 11.91
N PRO A 63 -8.28 16.44 12.07
CA PRO A 63 -7.79 17.28 11.00
C PRO A 63 -6.46 16.76 10.42
N ASP A 64 -6.11 17.18 9.22
CA ASP A 64 -4.99 16.62 8.46
C ASP A 64 -3.64 16.65 9.20
N ALA A 65 -3.30 17.76 9.84
CA ALA A 65 -2.02 17.88 10.57
C ALA A 65 -1.94 16.93 11.77
N GLU A 66 -3.02 16.81 12.53
CA GLU A 66 -3.09 15.91 13.69
C GLU A 66 -3.16 14.44 13.27
N PHE A 67 -3.88 14.16 12.17
CA PHE A 67 -3.87 12.83 11.56
C PHE A 67 -2.45 12.42 11.13
N THR A 68 -1.74 13.29 10.44
CA THR A 68 -0.36 13.01 9.99
C THR A 68 0.55 12.72 11.18
N ALA A 69 0.48 13.53 12.23
CA ALA A 69 1.27 13.32 13.45
C ALA A 69 0.94 11.99 14.14
N LEU A 70 -0.35 11.64 14.23
CA LEU A 70 -0.78 10.36 14.81
C LEU A 70 -0.28 9.18 13.97
N TYR A 71 -0.40 9.27 12.64
CA TYR A 71 0.05 8.21 11.73
C TYR A 71 1.56 7.97 11.87
N GLU A 72 2.35 9.01 11.85
CA GLU A 72 3.81 8.93 12.00
C GLU A 72 4.20 8.32 13.35
N ALA A 73 3.50 8.67 14.42
CA ALA A 73 3.81 8.20 15.76
C ALA A 73 3.40 6.74 16.02
N LYS A 74 2.30 6.27 15.42
CA LYS A 74 1.66 5.01 15.80
C LYS A 74 1.63 3.93 14.73
N ILE A 75 1.67 4.31 13.46
CA ILE A 75 1.45 3.37 12.35
C ILE A 75 2.66 3.28 11.42
N HIS A 76 3.28 4.41 11.13
CA HIS A 76 4.40 4.47 10.18
C HIS A 76 5.54 3.52 10.56
N ASN A 77 6.08 2.84 9.58
CA ASN A 77 7.15 1.83 9.72
C ASN A 77 6.74 0.58 10.57
N THR A 78 5.46 0.32 10.74
CA THR A 78 4.99 -0.96 11.29
C THR A 78 4.84 -2.00 10.19
N ALA A 79 4.79 -3.29 10.55
CA ALA A 79 4.59 -4.37 9.59
C ALA A 79 3.30 -4.18 8.76
N SER A 80 2.22 -3.73 9.38
CA SER A 80 0.96 -3.45 8.67
C SER A 80 1.05 -2.24 7.74
N ASP A 81 1.84 -1.23 8.09
CA ASP A 81 2.12 -0.07 7.21
C ASP A 81 2.83 -0.54 5.93
N GLU A 82 3.82 -1.40 6.06
CA GLU A 82 4.58 -1.92 4.92
C GLU A 82 3.73 -2.87 4.04
N LEU A 83 2.83 -3.66 4.63
CA LEU A 83 1.86 -4.44 3.84
C LEU A 83 0.90 -3.53 3.07
N ALA A 84 0.49 -2.40 3.66
CA ALA A 84 -0.32 -1.40 2.97
C ALA A 84 0.43 -0.77 1.79
N ASP A 85 1.71 -0.49 1.93
CA ASP A 85 2.54 0.03 0.83
C ASP A 85 2.66 -0.98 -0.33
N ILE A 86 2.77 -2.27 -0.03
CA ILE A 86 2.76 -3.32 -1.07
C ILE A 86 1.42 -3.30 -1.84
N LEU A 87 0.29 -3.22 -1.14
CA LEU A 87 -1.03 -3.16 -1.79
C LEU A 87 -1.23 -1.89 -2.60
N ILE A 88 -0.79 -0.75 -2.10
CA ILE A 88 -0.87 0.55 -2.78
C ILE A 88 0.00 0.55 -4.05
N THR A 89 1.20 -0.02 -3.98
CA THR A 89 2.08 -0.16 -5.14
C THR A 89 1.47 -1.07 -6.21
N ALA A 90 0.89 -2.20 -5.80
CA ALA A 90 0.18 -3.09 -6.71
C ALA A 90 -1.03 -2.40 -7.37
N ALA A 91 -1.78 -1.60 -6.60
CA ALA A 91 -2.91 -0.82 -7.11
C ALA A 91 -2.46 0.27 -8.09
N THR A 92 -1.35 0.95 -7.82
CA THR A 92 -0.74 1.92 -8.71
C THR A 92 -0.39 1.27 -10.05
N TRP A 93 0.29 0.13 -10.01
CA TRP A 93 0.63 -0.61 -11.23
C TRP A 93 -0.62 -1.07 -11.99
N LEU A 94 -1.64 -1.56 -11.30
CA LEU A 94 -2.89 -1.99 -11.92
C LEU A 94 -3.53 -0.87 -12.75
N HIS A 95 -3.56 0.34 -12.22
CA HIS A 95 -4.09 1.51 -12.93
C HIS A 95 -3.23 1.84 -14.16
N THR A 96 -1.91 1.81 -14.03
CA THR A 96 -0.98 1.97 -15.16
C THR A 96 -1.28 0.96 -16.26
N ALA A 97 -1.47 -0.31 -15.91
CA ALA A 97 -1.78 -1.38 -16.82
C ALA A 97 -3.13 -1.18 -17.52
N GLU A 98 -4.18 -0.86 -16.76
CA GLU A 98 -5.56 -0.70 -17.26
C GLU A 98 -5.71 0.52 -18.17
N THR A 99 -4.96 1.59 -17.94
CA THR A 99 -5.04 2.82 -18.74
C THR A 99 -4.11 2.84 -19.93
N GLY A 100 -3.32 1.77 -20.15
CA GLY A 100 -2.34 1.70 -21.24
C GLY A 100 -1.24 2.74 -21.12
N GLY A 101 -1.03 3.31 -19.93
CA GLY A 101 -0.04 4.35 -19.65
C GLY A 101 1.40 3.86 -19.59
N GLY A 102 1.63 2.56 -19.80
CA GLY A 102 2.95 1.98 -19.97
C GLY A 102 3.08 1.41 -21.37
N GLU A 103 4.03 1.92 -22.17
CA GLU A 103 4.39 1.34 -23.45
C GLU A 103 4.83 -0.13 -23.31
N ASP A 104 5.13 -0.55 -22.09
CA ASP A 104 5.61 -1.89 -21.73
C ASP A 104 4.51 -2.85 -21.27
N PHE A 105 3.24 -2.40 -21.19
CA PHE A 105 2.15 -3.28 -20.79
C PHE A 105 1.80 -4.25 -21.93
N ASP A 106 2.03 -5.51 -21.66
CA ASP A 106 1.61 -6.62 -22.51
C ASP A 106 0.76 -7.57 -21.68
N PRO A 107 -0.60 -7.62 -21.91
CA PRO A 107 -1.48 -8.49 -21.15
C PRO A 107 -1.16 -9.98 -21.34
N ASP A 108 -0.42 -10.33 -22.37
CA ASP A 108 0.03 -11.70 -22.63
C ASP A 108 1.35 -12.04 -21.93
N ARG A 109 2.01 -11.06 -21.31
CA ARG A 109 3.22 -11.32 -20.52
C ARG A 109 2.86 -11.91 -19.16
N SER A 110 3.35 -13.09 -18.92
CA SER A 110 3.23 -13.74 -17.62
C SER A 110 3.84 -12.93 -16.47
N ILE A 111 4.82 -12.07 -16.76
CA ILE A 111 5.48 -11.24 -15.76
C ILE A 111 4.55 -10.15 -15.19
N ASP A 112 3.67 -9.58 -16.01
CA ASP A 112 2.74 -8.55 -15.58
C ASP A 112 1.64 -9.12 -14.67
N VAL A 113 1.16 -10.30 -15.00
CA VAL A 113 0.22 -11.05 -14.14
C VAL A 113 0.90 -11.50 -12.85
N MET A 114 2.15 -11.94 -12.93
CA MET A 114 2.93 -12.38 -11.77
C MET A 114 3.20 -11.24 -10.79
N LEU A 115 3.38 -10.01 -11.25
CA LEU A 115 3.62 -8.86 -10.39
C LEU A 115 2.44 -8.63 -9.44
N LEU A 116 1.23 -8.50 -9.99
CA LEU A 116 0.03 -8.29 -9.20
C LEU A 116 -0.27 -9.49 -8.30
N SER A 117 -0.23 -10.69 -8.87
CA SER A 117 -0.46 -11.94 -8.15
C SER A 117 0.56 -12.15 -7.04
N GLY A 118 1.84 -11.87 -7.31
CA GLY A 118 2.92 -12.00 -6.33
C GLY A 118 2.78 -11.04 -5.16
N ALA A 119 2.40 -9.79 -5.42
CA ALA A 119 2.15 -8.79 -4.37
C ALA A 119 0.97 -9.21 -3.46
N VAL A 120 -0.15 -9.61 -4.07
CA VAL A 120 -1.33 -10.08 -3.33
C VAL A 120 -1.00 -11.33 -2.51
N GLN A 121 -0.31 -12.29 -3.10
CA GLN A 121 0.09 -13.52 -2.41
C GLN A 121 1.05 -13.24 -1.27
N PHE A 122 1.98 -12.33 -1.44
CA PHE A 122 2.88 -11.91 -0.35
C PHE A 122 2.09 -11.42 0.86
N VAL A 123 1.11 -10.54 0.65
CA VAL A 123 0.25 -10.02 1.71
C VAL A 123 -0.62 -11.13 2.30
N CYS A 124 -1.30 -11.91 1.46
CA CYS A 124 -2.21 -12.98 1.91
C CYS A 124 -1.50 -14.05 2.74
N ASN A 125 -0.25 -14.38 2.42
CA ASN A 125 0.53 -15.36 3.18
C ASN A 125 0.87 -14.91 4.61
N ARG A 126 0.72 -13.61 4.89
CA ARG A 126 1.03 -13.01 6.21
C ARG A 126 -0.22 -12.65 7.00
N ILE A 127 -1.39 -12.92 6.42
CA ILE A 127 -2.69 -12.71 7.05
C ILE A 127 -3.23 -14.06 7.51
N THR A 128 -3.48 -14.20 8.81
CA THR A 128 -3.88 -15.48 9.42
C THR A 128 -5.34 -15.55 9.83
N GLY A 129 -6.10 -14.49 9.62
CA GLY A 129 -7.53 -14.48 9.97
C GLY A 129 -8.22 -13.17 9.66
N ASN A 130 -9.52 -13.10 9.95
CA ASN A 130 -10.35 -11.94 9.65
C ASN A 130 -9.86 -10.66 10.36
N ALA A 131 -9.32 -10.78 11.57
CA ALA A 131 -8.75 -9.65 12.30
C ALA A 131 -7.54 -9.03 11.58
N ASP A 132 -6.69 -9.85 10.99
CA ASP A 132 -5.54 -9.37 10.22
C ASP A 132 -5.99 -8.74 8.90
N VAL A 133 -6.98 -9.31 8.23
CA VAL A 133 -7.59 -8.72 7.01
C VAL A 133 -8.12 -7.33 7.32
N GLU A 134 -8.88 -7.17 8.39
CA GLU A 134 -9.42 -5.89 8.81
C GLU A 134 -8.31 -4.88 9.13
N ARG A 135 -7.28 -5.33 9.86
CA ARG A 135 -6.11 -4.48 10.18
C ARG A 135 -5.47 -3.91 8.92
N VAL A 136 -5.17 -4.78 7.96
CA VAL A 136 -4.53 -4.36 6.69
C VAL A 136 -5.44 -3.41 5.90
N GLN A 137 -6.75 -3.67 5.85
CA GLN A 137 -7.71 -2.78 5.18
C GLN A 137 -7.76 -1.40 5.82
N LEU A 138 -7.85 -1.34 7.15
CA LEU A 138 -7.91 -0.08 7.90
C LEU A 138 -6.60 0.71 7.75
N VAL A 139 -5.45 0.04 7.86
CA VAL A 139 -4.15 0.68 7.68
C VAL A 139 -3.99 1.17 6.24
N THR A 140 -4.39 0.39 5.23
CA THR A 140 -4.32 0.79 3.83
C THR A 140 -5.12 2.07 3.56
N ASN A 141 -6.33 2.18 4.09
CA ASN A 141 -7.15 3.39 3.93
C ASN A 141 -6.50 4.60 4.60
N MET A 142 -5.95 4.44 5.79
CA MET A 142 -5.21 5.52 6.47
C MET A 142 -3.92 5.88 5.74
N LYS A 143 -3.20 4.90 5.21
CA LYS A 143 -1.97 5.12 4.43
C LYS A 143 -2.23 5.92 3.16
N LEU A 144 -3.33 5.68 2.48
CA LEU A 144 -3.74 6.47 1.32
C LEU A 144 -3.87 7.95 1.68
N ARG A 145 -4.61 8.26 2.74
CA ARG A 145 -4.73 9.63 3.24
C ARG A 145 -3.38 10.22 3.62
N PHE A 146 -2.57 9.47 4.34
CA PHE A 146 -1.22 9.88 4.72
C PHE A 146 -0.35 10.22 3.51
N ASN A 147 -0.36 9.37 2.48
CA ASN A 147 0.39 9.60 1.26
C ASN A 147 -0.11 10.83 0.47
N GLU A 148 -1.42 11.07 0.47
CA GLU A 148 -2.01 12.26 -0.18
C GLU A 148 -1.61 13.57 0.52
N LEU A 149 -1.40 13.51 1.82
CA LEU A 149 -1.01 14.68 2.63
C LEU A 149 0.50 14.94 2.62
N ARG A 150 1.31 13.94 2.27
CA ARG A 150 2.76 14.12 2.15
C ARG A 150 3.07 14.95 0.91
N GLU A 151 3.93 15.93 1.07
CA GLU A 151 4.52 16.65 -0.06
C GLU A 151 5.53 15.73 -0.76
N GLY A 152 5.42 15.72 -2.08
CA GLY A 152 6.23 14.85 -2.92
C GLY A 152 7.68 15.22 -3.01
#